data_de7bae43cbc1bc38c894106408f50463
#
_entry.id   de7bae43cbc1bc38c894106408f50463
#
_cell.length_a   1.000
_cell.length_b   1.000
_cell.length_c   1.000
_cell.angle_alpha   90.00
_cell.angle_beta   90.00
_cell.angle_gamma   90.00
#
_symmetry.space_group_name_H-M   'P 1'
#
loop_
_entity.id
_entity.type
_entity.pdbx_description
1 polymer ?
#
loop_
_entity_poly.entity_id
_entity_poly.type
_entity_poly.pdbx_seq_one_letter_code
_entity_poly.pdbx_strand_id
1 'polypeptide(L)'
;MTQVGHSGAALLSAREWWDDAEGSWGLLPHQQPPDGEWDVWLLLGGRGSGKTMAGTQYVLAHLREQGRKARVGIGAPTIADARDVCAEGVTGLIALAPHEFRYNRSIGEAHHKDGGYVKFLGSEEPNRWNGPQWSLLWADELALWNEASWHQAQFGLRLGEHPRAVATTTPKNRQFVRTLSELSSTVTVRATTYDNPTLSASVTERL
;
A
#
# COMPACT_ATOMS: atom_id res chain seq x y z
N MET A 1 46.75 0.39 -8.63
CA MET A 1 45.62 1.32 -8.34
C MET A 1 44.42 0.83 -9.12
N THR A 2 43.59 0.02 -8.52
CA THR A 2 42.42 -0.59 -9.15
C THR A 2 41.20 0.08 -8.52
N GLN A 3 40.50 0.91 -9.31
CA GLN A 3 39.25 1.51 -8.89
C GLN A 3 38.20 0.40 -8.74
N VAL A 4 37.67 0.26 -7.54
CA VAL A 4 36.47 -0.52 -7.28
C VAL A 4 35.30 0.34 -7.70
N GLY A 5 34.73 0.00 -8.85
CA GLY A 5 33.49 0.61 -9.32
C GLY A 5 32.35 0.24 -8.37
N HIS A 6 31.78 1.23 -7.70
CA HIS A 6 30.48 1.10 -7.09
C HIS A 6 29.46 0.98 -8.24
N SER A 7 28.99 -0.22 -8.50
CA SER A 7 27.78 -0.41 -9.29
C SER A 7 26.62 0.07 -8.44
N GLY A 8 26.29 1.35 -8.57
CA GLY A 8 24.97 1.82 -8.21
C GLY A 8 23.98 1.05 -9.09
N ALA A 9 23.31 0.06 -8.55
CA ALA A 9 22.08 -0.42 -9.14
C ALA A 9 21.17 0.82 -9.16
N ALA A 10 21.01 1.42 -10.33
CA ALA A 10 20.01 2.44 -10.53
C ALA A 10 18.70 1.80 -10.06
N LEU A 11 18.09 2.39 -9.03
CA LEU A 11 16.72 2.11 -8.68
C LEU A 11 15.93 2.39 -9.97
N LEU A 12 15.55 1.32 -10.67
CA LEU A 12 14.59 1.43 -11.76
C LEU A 12 13.47 2.28 -11.21
N SER A 13 13.10 3.35 -11.90
CA SER A 13 11.99 4.16 -11.47
C SER A 13 10.80 3.22 -11.28
N ALA A 14 9.97 3.42 -10.27
CA ALA A 14 8.80 2.58 -10.03
C ALA A 14 8.00 2.35 -11.34
N ARG A 15 8.09 3.27 -12.29
CA ARG A 15 7.48 3.26 -13.60
C ARG A 15 8.03 2.16 -14.54
N GLU A 16 9.35 1.93 -14.56
CA GLU A 16 9.98 0.88 -15.39
C GLU A 16 9.62 -0.53 -14.91
N TRP A 17 9.35 -0.69 -13.61
CA TRP A 17 8.91 -1.95 -13.02
C TRP A 17 7.49 -2.35 -13.44
N TRP A 18 6.64 -1.38 -13.79
CA TRP A 18 5.24 -1.60 -14.13
C TRP A 18 5.01 -1.87 -15.63
N ASP A 19 5.93 -1.42 -16.47
CA ASP A 19 5.81 -1.57 -17.94
C ASP A 19 6.24 -2.95 -18.43
N ASP A 20 7.09 -3.69 -17.70
CA ASP A 20 7.67 -4.97 -18.11
C ASP A 20 6.98 -6.21 -17.53
N ALA A 21 5.99 -6.09 -16.65
CA ALA A 21 5.29 -7.24 -16.10
C ALA A 21 4.22 -7.75 -17.09
N GLU A 22 4.52 -8.82 -17.81
CA GLU A 22 3.50 -9.62 -18.52
C GLU A 22 2.35 -9.96 -17.55
N GLY A 23 1.19 -9.33 -17.75
CA GLY A 23 0.03 -9.46 -16.89
C GLY A 23 -0.25 -8.26 -16.00
N SER A 24 0.44 -7.13 -16.17
CA SER A 24 0.05 -5.88 -15.52
C SER A 24 -1.33 -5.47 -16.05
N TRP A 25 -2.34 -5.56 -15.23
CA TRP A 25 -3.55 -4.78 -15.41
C TRP A 25 -3.07 -3.34 -15.46
N GLY A 26 -3.10 -2.71 -16.65
CA GLY A 26 -2.54 -1.38 -16.85
C GLY A 26 -3.00 -0.45 -15.73
N LEU A 27 -2.08 -0.07 -14.84
CA LEU A 27 -2.41 0.84 -13.75
C LEU A 27 -2.75 2.21 -14.31
N LEU A 28 -3.82 2.77 -13.81
CA LEU A 28 -4.22 4.13 -14.16
C LEU A 28 -3.17 5.12 -13.60
N PRO A 29 -2.99 6.30 -14.21
CA PRO A 29 -1.96 7.26 -13.77
C PRO A 29 -1.98 7.56 -12.26
N HIS A 30 -3.16 7.66 -11.66
CA HIS A 30 -3.32 7.93 -10.23
C HIS A 30 -3.06 6.70 -9.32
N GLN A 31 -2.94 5.50 -9.90
CA GLN A 31 -2.61 4.26 -9.19
C GLN A 31 -1.11 3.98 -9.21
N GLN A 32 -0.33 4.76 -9.94
CA GLN A 32 1.12 4.66 -9.97
C GLN A 32 1.73 5.44 -8.80
N PRO A 33 2.81 4.92 -8.18
CA PRO A 33 3.49 5.64 -7.12
C PRO A 33 4.02 6.98 -7.65
N PRO A 34 4.03 8.03 -6.79
CA PRO A 34 4.59 9.32 -7.18
C PRO A 34 6.08 9.22 -7.46
N ASP A 35 6.58 10.06 -8.38
CA ASP A 35 8.01 10.22 -8.64
C ASP A 35 8.71 10.92 -7.47
N GLY A 36 10.03 10.72 -7.34
CA GLY A 36 10.88 11.40 -6.38
C GLY A 36 10.86 10.81 -4.97
N GLU A 37 11.28 11.62 -4.00
CA GLU A 37 11.36 11.21 -2.59
C GLU A 37 10.10 11.60 -1.84
N TRP A 38 9.56 10.66 -1.08
CA TRP A 38 8.41 10.86 -0.22
C TRP A 38 8.38 9.78 0.89
N ASP A 39 7.80 10.12 2.04
CA ASP A 39 7.58 9.17 3.13
C ASP A 39 6.18 8.57 3.07
N VAL A 40 5.20 9.38 2.66
CA VAL A 40 3.80 8.97 2.56
C VAL A 40 3.22 9.29 1.19
N TRP A 41 2.71 8.29 0.53
CA TRP A 41 1.83 8.46 -0.62
C TRP A 41 0.38 8.40 -0.16
N LEU A 42 -0.30 9.53 -0.18
CA LEU A 42 -1.70 9.66 0.20
C LEU A 42 -2.59 9.69 -1.06
N LEU A 43 -3.29 8.59 -1.34
CA LEU A 43 -4.23 8.49 -2.45
C LEU A 43 -5.66 8.77 -1.97
N LEU A 44 -6.14 9.98 -2.26
CA LEU A 44 -7.51 10.42 -2.00
C LEU A 44 -8.38 10.12 -3.22
N GLY A 45 -9.20 9.08 -3.17
CA GLY A 45 -9.98 8.66 -4.33
C GLY A 45 -11.44 8.39 -4.03
N GLY A 46 -12.31 8.66 -5.00
CA GLY A 46 -13.72 8.28 -4.95
C GLY A 46 -13.91 6.76 -4.84
N ARG A 47 -15.14 6.31 -4.59
CA ARG A 47 -15.46 4.88 -4.65
C ARG A 47 -15.21 4.35 -6.06
N GLY A 48 -14.64 3.15 -6.16
CA GLY A 48 -14.33 2.53 -7.45
C GLY A 48 -13.15 3.15 -8.21
N SER A 49 -12.44 4.16 -7.68
CA SER A 49 -11.27 4.74 -8.35
C SER A 49 -10.04 3.81 -8.40
N GLY A 50 -10.10 2.63 -7.76
CA GLY A 50 -9.02 1.65 -7.79
C GLY A 50 -7.94 1.85 -6.71
N LYS A 51 -8.26 2.53 -5.60
CA LYS A 51 -7.34 2.76 -4.47
C LYS A 51 -6.72 1.47 -3.92
N THR A 52 -7.54 0.46 -3.68
CA THR A 52 -7.09 -0.84 -3.15
C THR A 52 -6.14 -1.54 -4.15
N MET A 53 -6.42 -1.44 -5.45
CA MET A 53 -5.53 -1.95 -6.50
C MET A 53 -4.15 -1.27 -6.41
N ALA A 54 -4.11 0.06 -6.27
CA ALA A 54 -2.86 0.80 -6.14
C ALA A 54 -2.05 0.33 -4.91
N GLY A 55 -2.68 0.21 -3.74
CA GLY A 55 -2.04 -0.30 -2.52
C GLY A 55 -1.51 -1.72 -2.69
N THR A 56 -2.33 -2.61 -3.24
CA THR A 56 -1.95 -4.01 -3.47
C THR A 56 -0.76 -4.12 -4.41
N GLN A 57 -0.78 -3.43 -5.54
CA GLN A 57 0.30 -3.49 -6.52
C GLN A 57 1.60 -2.94 -5.94
N TYR A 58 1.53 -1.83 -5.19
CA TYR A 58 2.73 -1.29 -4.55
C TYR A 58 3.32 -2.27 -3.52
N VAL A 59 2.49 -2.95 -2.74
CA VAL A 59 2.93 -4.00 -1.82
C VAL A 59 3.58 -5.17 -2.57
N LEU A 60 2.98 -5.64 -3.67
CA LEU A 60 3.55 -6.72 -4.50
C LEU A 60 4.92 -6.34 -5.06
N ALA A 61 5.06 -5.13 -5.60
CA ALA A 61 6.34 -4.64 -6.10
C ALA A 61 7.40 -4.62 -5.00
N HIS A 62 7.08 -4.06 -3.84
CA HIS A 62 7.98 -4.01 -2.69
C HIS A 62 8.41 -5.41 -2.21
N LEU A 63 7.48 -6.37 -2.15
CA LEU A 63 7.79 -7.75 -1.75
C LEU A 63 8.72 -8.44 -2.74
N ARG A 64 8.49 -8.26 -4.04
CA ARG A 64 9.31 -8.84 -5.11
C ARG A 64 10.72 -8.23 -5.14
N GLU A 65 10.82 -6.91 -4.96
CA GLU A 65 12.08 -6.18 -4.93
C GLU A 65 12.92 -6.50 -3.69
N GLN A 66 12.32 -6.41 -2.50
CA GLN A 66 13.03 -6.51 -1.22
C GLN A 66 13.19 -7.96 -0.73
N GLY A 67 12.40 -8.89 -1.23
CA GLY A 67 12.45 -10.30 -0.87
C GLY A 67 12.40 -10.51 0.64
N ARG A 68 13.38 -11.20 1.20
CA ARG A 68 13.45 -11.51 2.65
C ARG A 68 13.55 -10.30 3.57
N LYS A 69 13.94 -9.14 3.05
CA LYS A 69 14.01 -7.89 3.82
C LYS A 69 12.65 -7.22 3.99
N ALA A 70 11.68 -7.57 3.12
CA ALA A 70 10.35 -6.98 3.15
C ALA A 70 9.60 -7.39 4.42
N ARG A 71 9.15 -6.38 5.16
CA ARG A 71 8.26 -6.50 6.31
C ARG A 71 7.12 -5.51 6.11
N VAL A 72 5.96 -6.01 5.73
CA VAL A 72 4.83 -5.18 5.33
C VAL A 72 3.72 -5.25 6.36
N GLY A 73 3.30 -4.08 6.86
CA GLY A 73 2.07 -3.93 7.61
C GLY A 73 0.93 -3.51 6.68
N ILE A 74 -0.16 -4.25 6.65
CA ILE A 74 -1.38 -3.86 5.94
C ILE A 74 -2.48 -3.67 6.95
N GLY A 75 -3.04 -2.48 6.98
CA GLY A 75 -4.12 -2.14 7.89
C GLY A 75 -5.37 -1.65 7.19
N ALA A 76 -6.49 -1.89 7.85
CA ALA A 76 -7.80 -1.39 7.46
C ALA A 76 -8.57 -0.91 8.72
N PRO A 77 -9.76 -0.33 8.60
CA PRO A 77 -10.55 0.08 9.76
C PRO A 77 -10.72 -1.03 10.80
N THR A 78 -11.02 -2.25 10.33
CA THR A 78 -11.12 -3.45 11.17
C THR A 78 -10.24 -4.58 10.63
N ILE A 79 -9.94 -5.56 11.49
CA ILE A 79 -9.20 -6.76 11.06
C ILE A 79 -10.00 -7.57 10.01
N ALA A 80 -11.33 -7.53 10.08
CA ALA A 80 -12.19 -8.13 9.07
C ALA A 80 -11.99 -7.44 7.71
N ASP A 81 -12.02 -6.10 7.67
CA ASP A 81 -11.77 -5.34 6.43
C ASP A 81 -10.38 -5.63 5.86
N ALA A 82 -9.36 -5.70 6.72
CA ALA A 82 -7.99 -6.01 6.28
C ALA A 82 -7.90 -7.39 5.61
N ARG A 83 -8.63 -8.39 6.12
CA ARG A 83 -8.69 -9.73 5.54
C ARG A 83 -9.58 -9.82 4.31
N ASP A 84 -10.81 -9.30 4.42
CA ASP A 84 -11.83 -9.48 3.39
C ASP A 84 -11.60 -8.57 2.18
N VAL A 85 -10.99 -7.39 2.36
CA VAL A 85 -10.74 -6.42 1.29
C VAL A 85 -9.28 -6.46 0.86
N CYS A 86 -8.33 -6.22 1.80
CA CYS A 86 -6.93 -6.04 1.42
C CYS A 86 -6.22 -7.37 1.11
N ALA A 87 -6.64 -8.50 1.72
CA ALA A 87 -6.06 -9.80 1.41
C ALA A 87 -6.87 -10.53 0.33
N GLU A 88 -8.14 -10.80 0.55
CA GLU A 88 -8.96 -11.76 -0.22
C GLU A 88 -9.91 -11.08 -1.22
N GLY A 89 -10.13 -9.78 -1.13
CA GLY A 89 -10.98 -9.03 -2.06
C GLY A 89 -10.47 -9.15 -3.50
N VAL A 90 -11.32 -8.85 -4.49
CA VAL A 90 -11.02 -8.99 -5.93
C VAL A 90 -9.69 -8.33 -6.33
N THR A 91 -9.33 -7.23 -5.68
CA THR A 91 -8.06 -6.51 -5.87
C THR A 91 -7.11 -6.68 -4.67
N GLY A 92 -7.38 -7.65 -3.81
CA GLY A 92 -6.59 -7.93 -2.62
C GLY A 92 -5.30 -8.70 -2.93
N LEU A 93 -4.36 -8.63 -2.00
CA LEU A 93 -2.99 -9.13 -2.17
C LEU A 93 -2.94 -10.63 -2.53
N ILE A 94 -3.69 -11.44 -1.82
CA ILE A 94 -3.71 -12.90 -2.00
C ILE A 94 -4.51 -13.27 -3.26
N ALA A 95 -5.59 -12.54 -3.55
CA ALA A 95 -6.42 -12.77 -4.72
C ALA A 95 -5.68 -12.49 -6.04
N LEU A 96 -4.86 -11.42 -6.08
CA LEU A 96 -4.09 -11.06 -7.27
C LEU A 96 -2.86 -11.94 -7.51
N ALA A 97 -2.26 -12.49 -6.45
CA ALA A 97 -1.05 -13.30 -6.57
C ALA A 97 -1.12 -14.59 -5.72
N PRO A 98 -2.12 -15.47 -5.92
CA PRO A 98 -2.38 -16.59 -5.02
C PRO A 98 -1.21 -17.59 -4.94
N HIS A 99 -0.41 -17.72 -6.01
CA HIS A 99 0.73 -18.64 -6.06
C HIS A 99 2.01 -18.07 -5.43
N GLU A 100 2.00 -16.80 -5.03
CA GLU A 100 3.16 -16.15 -4.42
C GLU A 100 3.12 -16.18 -2.90
N PHE A 101 2.01 -16.60 -2.28
CA PHE A 101 1.82 -16.49 -0.84
C PHE A 101 1.44 -17.81 -0.17
N ARG A 102 1.95 -17.97 1.06
CA ARG A 102 1.35 -18.84 2.07
C ARG A 102 0.61 -17.94 3.05
N TYR A 103 -0.71 -17.96 2.98
CA TYR A 103 -1.56 -17.10 3.77
C TYR A 103 -2.26 -17.87 4.89
N ASN A 104 -2.18 -17.35 6.11
CA ASN A 104 -2.93 -17.83 7.27
C ASN A 104 -3.94 -16.77 7.70
N ARG A 105 -5.18 -16.95 7.27
CA ARG A 105 -6.28 -16.03 7.56
C ARG A 105 -6.53 -15.87 9.06
N SER A 106 -6.42 -16.95 9.84
CA SER A 106 -6.76 -16.94 11.27
C SER A 106 -5.88 -15.99 12.09
N ILE A 107 -4.59 -15.91 11.77
CA ILE A 107 -3.64 -15.02 12.44
C ILE A 107 -3.37 -13.74 11.65
N GLY A 108 -3.92 -13.62 10.43
CA GLY A 108 -3.74 -12.46 9.56
C GLY A 108 -2.29 -12.30 9.09
N GLU A 109 -1.64 -13.38 8.68
CA GLU A 109 -0.24 -13.36 8.24
C GLU A 109 -0.07 -14.04 6.89
N ALA A 110 0.80 -13.47 6.05
CA ALA A 110 1.20 -14.06 4.78
C ALA A 110 2.71 -14.03 4.61
N HIS A 111 3.24 -15.09 4.01
CA HIS A 111 4.65 -15.23 3.65
C HIS A 111 4.77 -15.31 2.15
N HIS A 112 5.51 -14.37 1.57
CA HIS A 112 5.80 -14.34 0.14
C HIS A 112 6.84 -15.42 -0.22
N LYS A 113 6.75 -15.97 -1.43
CA LYS A 113 7.66 -17.02 -1.93
C LYS A 113 9.15 -16.63 -1.82
N ASP A 114 9.47 -15.34 -1.98
CA ASP A 114 10.83 -14.81 -1.90
C ASP A 114 11.25 -14.43 -0.47
N GLY A 115 10.45 -14.83 0.54
CA GLY A 115 10.75 -14.72 1.96
C GLY A 115 10.26 -13.44 2.63
N GLY A 116 9.56 -12.56 1.92
CA GLY A 116 8.90 -11.38 2.50
C GLY A 116 7.75 -11.77 3.45
N TYR A 117 7.47 -10.91 4.42
CA TYR A 117 6.43 -11.12 5.43
C TYR A 117 5.40 -10.00 5.39
N VAL A 118 4.15 -10.37 5.51
CA VAL A 118 3.01 -9.45 5.55
C VAL A 118 2.15 -9.76 6.76
N LYS A 119 1.72 -8.71 7.47
CA LYS A 119 0.76 -8.82 8.56
C LYS A 119 -0.44 -7.92 8.31
N PHE A 120 -1.64 -8.49 8.43
CA PHE A 120 -2.91 -7.79 8.32
C PHE A 120 -3.39 -7.42 9.72
N LEU A 121 -3.75 -6.15 9.93
CA LEU A 121 -4.13 -5.59 11.23
C LEU A 121 -5.36 -4.68 11.09
N GLY A 122 -6.17 -4.60 12.14
CA GLY A 122 -7.23 -3.62 12.25
C GLY A 122 -6.77 -2.37 13.00
N SER A 123 -7.30 -1.22 12.64
CA SER A 123 -7.03 0.03 13.36
C SER A 123 -7.83 0.16 14.66
N GLU A 124 -8.83 -0.68 14.87
CA GLU A 124 -9.64 -0.72 16.10
C GLU A 124 -8.84 -1.11 17.32
N GLU A 125 -7.70 -1.80 17.13
CA GLU A 125 -6.83 -2.25 18.23
C GLU A 125 -5.43 -1.59 18.14
N PRO A 126 -5.23 -0.35 18.62
CA PRO A 126 -3.95 0.37 18.51
C PRO A 126 -2.76 -0.41 19.07
N ASN A 127 -2.97 -1.17 20.14
CA ASN A 127 -1.90 -1.93 20.80
C ASN A 127 -1.30 -3.03 19.91
N ARG A 128 -2.02 -3.50 18.91
CA ARG A 128 -1.50 -4.49 17.97
C ARG A 128 -0.44 -3.94 17.01
N TRP A 129 -0.39 -2.63 16.87
CA TRP A 129 0.63 -1.93 16.09
C TRP A 129 1.92 -1.69 16.87
N ASN A 130 1.90 -1.91 18.21
CA ASN A 130 3.08 -1.79 19.04
C ASN A 130 3.99 -3.02 18.87
N GLY A 131 5.27 -2.77 18.65
CA GLY A 131 6.31 -3.81 18.57
C GLY A 131 6.69 -4.26 17.16
N PRO A 132 5.77 -4.55 16.23
CA PRO A 132 6.16 -4.88 14.87
C PRO A 132 6.95 -3.75 14.20
N GLN A 133 7.87 -4.13 13.30
CA GLN A 133 8.66 -3.19 12.52
C GLN A 133 8.41 -3.44 11.02
N TRP A 134 8.28 -2.35 10.26
CA TRP A 134 7.87 -2.37 8.86
C TRP A 134 8.90 -1.70 7.96
N SER A 135 9.07 -2.25 6.76
CA SER A 135 9.74 -1.59 5.63
C SER A 135 8.72 -0.88 4.72
N LEU A 136 7.47 -1.33 4.79
CA LEU A 136 6.33 -0.71 4.10
C LEU A 136 5.09 -0.83 4.97
N LEU A 137 4.31 0.24 5.00
CA LEU A 137 2.97 0.28 5.58
C LEU A 137 1.95 0.59 4.47
N TRP A 138 0.89 -0.21 4.38
CA TRP A 138 -0.30 0.17 3.62
C TRP A 138 -1.50 0.34 4.56
N ALA A 139 -2.04 1.56 4.61
CA ALA A 139 -3.21 1.91 5.39
C ALA A 139 -4.41 2.13 4.47
N ASP A 140 -5.27 1.12 4.35
CA ASP A 140 -6.49 1.22 3.54
C ASP A 140 -7.62 1.89 4.32
N GLU A 141 -8.36 2.78 3.63
CA GLU A 141 -9.43 3.63 4.19
C GLU A 141 -8.98 4.40 5.47
N LEU A 142 -7.78 5.01 5.40
CA LEU A 142 -7.13 5.71 6.52
C LEU A 142 -8.05 6.69 7.24
N ALA A 143 -8.94 7.41 6.54
CA ALA A 143 -9.86 8.34 7.19
C ALA A 143 -10.85 7.69 8.17
N LEU A 144 -10.96 6.36 8.15
CA LEU A 144 -11.78 5.58 9.12
C LEU A 144 -10.96 5.03 10.28
N TRP A 145 -9.64 5.16 10.24
CA TRP A 145 -8.78 4.61 11.27
C TRP A 145 -8.91 5.33 12.61
N ASN A 146 -8.63 4.58 13.68
CA ASN A 146 -8.23 5.18 14.94
C ASN A 146 -6.88 5.88 14.76
N GLU A 147 -6.83 7.16 15.07
CA GLU A 147 -5.62 7.98 14.90
C GLU A 147 -4.42 7.45 15.70
N ALA A 148 -4.67 6.89 16.89
CA ALA A 148 -3.62 6.27 17.68
C ALA A 148 -2.98 5.08 16.96
N SER A 149 -3.77 4.28 16.20
CA SER A 149 -3.26 3.17 15.41
C SER A 149 -2.36 3.66 14.28
N TRP A 150 -2.72 4.76 13.61
CA TRP A 150 -1.88 5.38 12.60
C TRP A 150 -0.52 5.81 13.17
N HIS A 151 -0.52 6.48 14.31
CA HIS A 151 0.73 6.90 14.97
C HIS A 151 1.59 5.69 15.36
N GLN A 152 1.01 4.66 15.97
CA GLN A 152 1.73 3.45 16.34
C GLN A 152 2.31 2.71 15.11
N ALA A 153 1.53 2.63 14.02
CA ALA A 153 1.99 2.02 12.78
C ALA A 153 3.19 2.77 12.18
N GLN A 154 3.17 4.11 12.20
CA GLN A 154 4.29 4.94 11.75
C GLN A 154 5.55 4.77 12.63
N PHE A 155 5.42 4.63 13.95
CA PHE A 155 6.57 4.32 14.81
C PHE A 155 7.23 2.99 14.45
N GLY A 156 6.46 2.03 13.93
CA GLY A 156 6.96 0.76 13.42
C GLY A 156 7.67 0.86 12.07
N LEU A 157 7.44 1.92 11.30
CA LEU A 157 7.96 2.10 9.94
C LEU A 157 9.42 2.58 9.98
N ARG A 158 10.37 1.64 10.09
CA ARG A 158 11.78 1.93 10.33
C ARG A 158 12.77 0.89 9.79
N LEU A 159 12.33 -0.03 8.92
CA LEU A 159 13.20 -1.03 8.31
C LEU A 159 13.55 -0.64 6.88
N GLY A 160 14.80 -0.94 6.49
CA GLY A 160 15.31 -0.61 5.16
C GLY A 160 15.88 0.81 5.09
N GLU A 161 16.31 1.20 3.90
CA GLU A 161 16.91 2.51 3.66
C GLU A 161 15.86 3.61 3.55
N HIS A 162 14.69 3.30 2.97
CA HIS A 162 13.59 4.23 2.74
C HIS A 162 12.25 3.58 3.10
N PRO A 163 11.92 3.44 4.41
CA PRO A 163 10.63 2.91 4.82
C PRO A 163 9.53 3.89 4.43
N ARG A 164 8.47 3.40 3.78
CA ARG A 164 7.41 4.23 3.18
C ARG A 164 6.02 3.78 3.60
N ALA A 165 5.08 4.71 3.58
CA ALA A 165 3.67 4.41 3.78
C ALA A 165 2.85 4.75 2.54
N VAL A 166 1.93 3.86 2.19
CA VAL A 166 0.84 4.12 1.24
C VAL A 166 -0.44 4.25 2.05
N ALA A 167 -1.10 5.38 1.95
CA ALA A 167 -2.37 5.63 2.61
C ALA A 167 -3.46 5.82 1.56
N THR A 168 -4.43 4.94 1.53
CA THR A 168 -5.57 5.02 0.62
C THR A 168 -6.82 5.41 1.39
N THR A 169 -7.62 6.34 0.88
CA THR A 169 -8.88 6.69 1.53
C THR A 169 -9.85 7.42 0.62
N THR A 170 -11.12 7.28 0.91
CA THR A 170 -12.16 8.17 0.38
C THR A 170 -12.10 9.50 1.13
N PRO A 171 -12.18 10.66 0.45
CA PRO A 171 -12.14 11.96 1.11
C PRO A 171 -13.20 12.07 2.20
N LYS A 172 -12.77 12.29 3.44
CA LYS A 172 -13.62 12.55 4.61
C LYS A 172 -13.03 13.68 5.43
N ASN A 173 -13.88 14.40 6.14
CA ASN A 173 -13.45 15.49 7.01
C ASN A 173 -12.80 14.96 8.30
N ARG A 174 -11.54 14.56 8.22
CA ARG A 174 -10.73 14.08 9.35
C ARG A 174 -9.48 14.95 9.49
N GLN A 175 -9.33 15.58 10.64
CA GLN A 175 -8.25 16.53 10.87
C GLN A 175 -6.87 15.91 10.67
N PHE A 176 -6.61 14.73 11.22
CA PHE A 176 -5.30 14.09 11.10
C PHE A 176 -4.92 13.75 9.64
N VAL A 177 -5.91 13.41 8.78
CA VAL A 177 -5.67 13.18 7.35
C VAL A 177 -5.34 14.49 6.63
N ARG A 178 -5.97 15.60 7.02
CA ARG A 178 -5.60 16.93 6.49
C ARG A 178 -4.18 17.30 6.89
N THR A 179 -3.86 17.19 8.18
CA THR A 179 -2.51 17.46 8.69
C THR A 179 -1.47 16.59 7.95
N LEU A 180 -1.78 15.30 7.72
CA LEU A 180 -0.92 14.42 6.94
C LEU A 180 -0.70 14.94 5.52
N SER A 181 -1.76 15.41 4.86
CA SER A 181 -1.68 15.92 3.48
C SER A 181 -0.90 17.24 3.34
N GLU A 182 -0.64 17.94 4.44
CA GLU A 182 0.10 19.22 4.50
C GLU A 182 1.60 19.02 4.79
N LEU A 183 2.02 17.81 5.17
CA LEU A 183 3.44 17.51 5.41
C LEU A 183 4.22 17.51 4.10
N SER A 184 5.40 18.12 4.10
CA SER A 184 6.29 18.21 2.93
C SER A 184 6.77 16.85 2.42
N SER A 185 6.82 15.82 3.30
CA SER A 185 7.17 14.46 2.95
C SER A 185 5.97 13.61 2.49
N THR A 186 4.77 14.21 2.39
CA THR A 186 3.56 13.54 1.89
C THR A 186 3.24 14.00 0.48
N VAL A 187 3.19 13.07 -0.45
CA VAL A 187 2.65 13.31 -1.80
C VAL A 187 1.19 12.88 -1.83
N THR A 188 0.31 13.87 -2.09
CA THR A 188 -1.14 13.63 -2.20
C THR A 188 -1.55 13.51 -3.66
N VAL A 189 -2.06 12.35 -4.04
CA VAL A 189 -2.67 12.09 -5.34
C VAL A 189 -4.20 12.06 -5.18
N ARG A 190 -4.91 12.67 -6.11
CA ARG A 190 -6.38 12.73 -6.10
C ARG A 190 -6.95 12.02 -7.31
N ALA A 191 -8.02 11.26 -7.10
CA ALA A 191 -8.75 10.60 -8.16
C ALA A 191 -10.25 10.62 -7.87
N THR A 192 -11.03 10.66 -8.90
CA THR A 192 -12.50 10.54 -8.84
C THR A 192 -12.91 9.13 -9.26
N THR A 193 -14.18 8.80 -9.05
CA THR A 193 -14.78 7.59 -9.61
C THR A 193 -14.72 7.57 -11.15
N TYR A 194 -14.80 8.75 -11.77
CA TYR A 194 -14.78 8.89 -13.23
C TYR A 194 -13.40 8.66 -13.87
N ASP A 195 -12.34 8.69 -13.08
CA ASP A 195 -10.98 8.42 -13.56
C ASP A 195 -10.72 6.92 -13.77
N ASN A 196 -11.70 6.06 -13.42
CA ASN A 196 -11.61 4.62 -13.65
C ASN A 196 -12.50 4.19 -14.84
N PRO A 197 -11.93 4.00 -16.04
CA PRO A 197 -12.67 3.64 -17.24
C PRO A 197 -13.21 2.19 -17.22
N THR A 198 -12.79 1.36 -16.25
CA THR A 198 -13.27 -0.02 -16.13
C THR A 198 -14.64 -0.13 -15.47
N LEU A 199 -15.12 0.95 -14.86
CA LEU A 199 -16.45 0.99 -14.27
C LEU A 199 -17.52 1.15 -15.37
N SER A 200 -18.54 0.33 -15.31
CA SER A 200 -19.67 0.48 -16.22
C SER A 200 -20.42 1.80 -15.98
N ALA A 201 -21.02 2.37 -17.04
CA ALA A 201 -21.80 3.60 -16.93
C ALA A 201 -22.90 3.50 -15.85
N SER A 202 -23.57 2.36 -15.75
CA SER A 202 -24.61 2.12 -14.74
C SER A 202 -24.09 2.11 -13.29
N VAL A 203 -22.82 1.82 -13.06
CA VAL A 203 -22.18 1.94 -11.74
C VAL A 203 -21.82 3.39 -11.47
N THR A 204 -21.29 4.08 -12.47
CA THR A 204 -20.86 5.48 -12.35
C THR A 204 -22.04 6.42 -12.09
N GLU A 205 -23.21 6.14 -12.69
CA GLU A 205 -24.43 6.91 -12.46
C GLU A 205 -25.05 6.74 -11.05
N ARG A 206 -24.69 5.66 -10.33
CA ARG A 206 -25.20 5.38 -8.97
C ARG A 206 -24.28 5.82 -7.84
N LEU A 207 -23.07 6.25 -8.15
CA LEU A 207 -22.06 6.70 -7.18
C LEU A 207 -21.96 8.22 -7.10
#